data_1ecc7ad1f74e6757ba4646a3b8ee8969
#
_entry.id   1ecc7ad1f74e6757ba4646a3b8ee8969
#
_cell.length_a   1.000
_cell.length_b   1.000
_cell.length_c   1.000
_cell.angle_alpha   90.00
_cell.angle_beta   90.00
_cell.angle_gamma   90.00
#
_symmetry.space_group_name_H-M   'P 1'
#
loop_
_entity.id
_entity.type
_entity.pdbx_description
1 polymer ?
#
loop_
_entity_poly.entity_id
_entity_poly.type
_entity_poly.pdbx_seq_one_letter_code
_entity_poly.pdbx_strand_id
1 'polypeptide(L)'
;MTRFALTIEFDGTPFMGLQRQAHGPSVQQAIEEAVHAVTGEHAILHAAGRTDAGVHALAMRVHVDIAKPIEPFRLMEALNYHLRPDPIAVLDCVTVADDWHARFSCIGREYLYRIANRRAPLTLDRNRAWQVSQPLDAPAMHRAAQALVGLYDFTTFRSAHCQSQSPVKTLDRLNVARVGDEVQIHAAARSFLHHQVRSMVGCLALVGMGRWSEAQLGEALAARNRQALGLNAPPDGLYFTKAIYPGDNQ
;
A
#
# COMPACT_ATOMS: atom_id res chain seq x y z
N MET A 1 30.23 3.69 -1.23
CA MET A 1 29.02 3.03 -0.71
C MET A 1 28.34 2.34 -1.87
N THR A 2 27.77 1.18 -1.66
CA THR A 2 26.97 0.47 -2.69
C THR A 2 25.49 0.62 -2.35
N ARG A 3 24.70 1.02 -3.32
CA ARG A 3 23.24 1.11 -3.16
C ARG A 3 22.58 -0.22 -3.49
N PHE A 4 21.86 -0.78 -2.52
CA PHE A 4 21.09 -2.00 -2.67
C PHE A 4 19.60 -1.67 -2.76
N ALA A 5 18.94 -2.10 -3.82
CA ALA A 5 17.49 -2.11 -3.92
C ALA A 5 16.97 -3.46 -3.47
N LEU A 6 16.04 -3.44 -2.52
CA LEU A 6 15.40 -4.64 -1.99
C LEU A 6 13.94 -4.66 -2.43
N THR A 7 13.41 -5.84 -2.73
CA THR A 7 11.97 -6.10 -2.78
C THR A 7 11.58 -6.80 -1.49
N ILE A 8 10.66 -6.23 -0.74
CA ILE A 8 10.23 -6.80 0.54
C ILE A 8 8.73 -7.09 0.54
N GLU A 9 8.34 -8.17 1.22
CA GLU A 9 6.96 -8.40 1.64
C GLU A 9 6.85 -8.29 3.15
N PHE A 10 5.68 -7.90 3.66
CA PHE A 10 5.41 -7.89 5.08
C PHE A 10 3.93 -7.95 5.43
N ASP A 11 3.63 -8.63 6.54
CA ASP A 11 2.35 -8.50 7.23
C ASP A 11 2.40 -7.26 8.12
N GLY A 12 1.58 -6.24 7.81
CA GLY A 12 1.57 -4.96 8.51
C GLY A 12 0.92 -5.00 9.89
N THR A 13 0.27 -6.10 10.26
CA THR A 13 -0.53 -6.22 11.50
C THR A 13 0.21 -5.78 12.77
N PRO A 14 1.47 -6.21 13.04
CA PRO A 14 2.17 -5.81 14.27
C PRO A 14 2.81 -4.41 14.20
N PHE A 15 2.78 -3.74 13.03
CA PHE A 15 3.53 -2.51 12.82
C PHE A 15 2.63 -1.25 12.83
N MET A 16 3.17 -0.16 13.33
CA MET A 16 2.57 1.18 13.26
C MET A 16 2.72 1.81 11.86
N GLY A 17 2.93 0.98 10.83
CA GLY A 17 3.17 1.33 9.45
C GLY A 17 4.62 1.13 9.02
N LEU A 18 4.92 1.55 7.79
CA LEU A 18 6.25 1.34 7.24
C LEU A 18 7.27 2.28 7.87
N GLN A 19 6.96 3.58 7.97
CA GLN A 19 7.91 4.60 8.41
C GLN A 19 8.20 4.52 9.90
N ARG A 20 9.49 4.68 10.29
CA ARG A 20 9.92 4.75 11.69
C ARG A 20 9.17 5.84 12.46
N GLN A 21 8.68 5.50 13.64
CA GLN A 21 7.93 6.36 14.55
C GLN A 21 8.43 6.20 15.99
N ALA A 22 8.19 7.21 16.83
CA ALA A 22 8.64 7.19 18.21
C ALA A 22 7.84 6.25 19.13
N HIS A 23 6.63 5.83 18.71
CA HIS A 23 5.64 5.22 19.61
C HIS A 23 5.30 3.77 19.31
N GLY A 24 6.11 3.07 18.51
CA GLY A 24 5.87 1.64 18.23
C GLY A 24 6.70 1.09 17.08
N PRO A 25 6.67 -0.23 16.89
CA PRO A 25 7.48 -0.90 15.88
C PRO A 25 7.07 -0.49 14.47
N SER A 26 8.03 -0.39 13.58
CA SER A 26 7.82 -0.11 12.16
C SER A 26 8.66 -1.03 11.29
N VAL A 27 8.20 -1.27 10.06
CA VAL A 27 8.95 -2.09 9.09
C VAL A 27 10.32 -1.49 8.79
N GLN A 28 10.40 -0.16 8.67
CA GLN A 28 11.66 0.55 8.46
C GLN A 28 12.65 0.29 9.58
N GLN A 29 12.21 0.38 10.83
CA GLN A 29 13.06 0.16 12.00
C GLN A 29 13.60 -1.27 12.02
N ALA A 30 12.74 -2.28 11.81
CA ALA A 30 13.16 -3.68 11.82
C ALA A 30 14.23 -3.97 10.75
N ILE A 31 14.06 -3.42 9.54
CA ILE A 31 15.05 -3.61 8.46
C ILE A 31 16.35 -2.85 8.76
N GLU A 32 16.30 -1.61 9.26
CA GLU A 32 17.50 -0.83 9.63
C GLU A 32 18.28 -1.53 10.75
N GLU A 33 17.62 -2.13 11.73
CA GLU A 33 18.25 -2.92 12.79
C GLU A 33 18.86 -4.23 12.25
N ALA A 34 18.20 -4.92 11.30
CA ALA A 34 18.76 -6.07 10.62
C ALA A 34 20.01 -5.71 9.79
N VAL A 35 19.98 -4.58 9.07
CA VAL A 35 21.15 -4.05 8.34
C VAL A 35 22.30 -3.79 9.31
N HIS A 36 22.02 -3.15 10.45
CA HIS A 36 23.03 -2.91 11.47
C HIS A 36 23.62 -4.22 12.01
N ALA A 37 22.81 -5.22 12.28
CA ALA A 37 23.28 -6.52 12.75
C ALA A 37 24.20 -7.24 11.74
N VAL A 38 23.95 -7.09 10.43
CA VAL A 38 24.75 -7.69 9.36
C VAL A 38 26.03 -6.93 9.08
N THR A 39 25.97 -5.59 9.11
CA THR A 39 27.06 -4.74 8.59
C THR A 39 27.83 -4.00 9.67
N GLY A 40 27.22 -3.74 10.82
CA GLY A 40 27.67 -2.80 11.84
C GLY A 40 27.37 -1.33 11.52
N GLU A 41 26.71 -1.05 10.40
CA GLU A 41 26.43 0.31 9.91
C GLU A 41 25.01 0.76 10.28
N HIS A 42 24.86 2.06 10.60
CA HIS A 42 23.56 2.70 10.74
C HIS A 42 23.14 3.27 9.39
N ALA A 43 22.41 2.48 8.60
CA ALA A 43 21.93 2.88 7.29
C ALA A 43 20.46 3.30 7.37
N ILE A 44 20.06 4.26 6.52
CA ILE A 44 18.69 4.76 6.44
C ILE A 44 17.97 4.05 5.29
N LEU A 45 16.82 3.47 5.58
CA LEU A 45 15.96 2.83 4.58
C LEU A 45 15.05 3.85 3.91
N HIS A 46 15.04 3.84 2.58
CA HIS A 46 14.14 4.63 1.76
C HIS A 46 13.16 3.72 0.99
N ALA A 47 11.86 4.00 1.06
CA ALA A 47 10.84 3.16 0.44
C ALA A 47 10.11 3.87 -0.72
N ALA A 48 9.59 3.09 -1.67
CA ALA A 48 8.79 3.57 -2.80
C ALA A 48 7.53 4.31 -2.37
N GLY A 49 6.94 3.94 -1.23
CA GLY A 49 5.76 4.56 -0.65
C GLY A 49 5.71 4.34 0.86
N ARG A 50 4.85 5.08 1.55
CA ARG A 50 4.53 4.85 2.96
C ARG A 50 3.26 4.01 3.04
N THR A 51 3.20 3.12 4.01
CA THR A 51 1.97 2.40 4.38
C THR A 51 1.55 2.78 5.78
N ASP A 52 0.24 2.81 6.02
CA ASP A 52 -0.35 3.08 7.33
C ASP A 52 -0.19 1.85 8.26
N ALA A 53 -0.48 2.03 9.55
CA ALA A 53 -0.56 0.92 10.51
C ALA A 53 -1.54 -0.15 10.02
N GLY A 54 -1.13 -1.42 10.09
CA GLY A 54 -1.92 -2.57 9.66
C GLY A 54 -1.99 -2.81 8.15
N VAL A 55 -1.40 -1.95 7.31
CA VAL A 55 -1.36 -2.12 5.85
C VAL A 55 -0.19 -3.03 5.47
N HIS A 56 -0.45 -3.98 4.58
CA HIS A 56 0.51 -4.99 4.13
C HIS A 56 1.24 -4.57 2.84
N ALA A 57 2.26 -5.33 2.49
CA ALA A 57 2.90 -5.26 1.18
C ALA A 57 3.26 -6.65 0.66
N LEU A 58 3.07 -6.87 -0.64
CA LEU A 58 3.51 -8.07 -1.36
C LEU A 58 4.86 -7.85 -2.07
N ALA A 59 5.15 -6.63 -2.51
CA ALA A 59 6.39 -6.30 -3.21
C ALA A 59 6.74 -4.80 -3.06
N MET A 60 7.00 -4.35 -1.84
CA MET A 60 7.48 -2.98 -1.60
C MET A 60 8.95 -2.88 -2.01
N ARG A 61 9.27 -1.91 -2.87
CA ARG A 61 10.66 -1.58 -3.20
C ARG A 61 11.22 -0.60 -2.19
N VAL A 62 12.38 -0.93 -1.67
CA VAL A 62 13.15 -0.06 -0.76
C VAL A 62 14.60 -0.01 -1.20
N HIS A 63 15.37 0.96 -0.72
CA HIS A 63 16.83 0.93 -0.89
C HIS A 63 17.54 1.34 0.38
N VAL A 64 18.79 0.91 0.46
CA VAL A 64 19.73 1.22 1.53
C VAL A 64 21.15 1.34 0.95
N ASP A 65 21.94 2.27 1.49
CA ASP A 65 23.35 2.46 1.12
C ASP A 65 24.24 1.82 2.18
N ILE A 66 25.13 0.91 1.77
CA ILE A 66 26.02 0.13 2.64
C ILE A 66 27.46 0.30 2.15
N ALA A 67 28.40 0.57 3.07
CA ALA A 67 29.83 0.69 2.75
C ALA A 67 30.53 -0.66 2.75
N LYS A 68 30.11 -1.59 3.63
CA LYS A 68 30.68 -2.94 3.74
C LYS A 68 30.52 -3.71 2.41
N PRO A 69 31.60 -4.24 1.84
CA PRO A 69 31.50 -5.10 0.67
C PRO A 69 30.72 -6.38 1.00
N ILE A 70 29.58 -6.56 0.33
CA ILE A 70 28.75 -7.74 0.49
C ILE A 70 28.02 -8.01 -0.84
N GLU A 71 27.93 -9.28 -1.21
CA GLU A 71 27.16 -9.71 -2.38
C GLU A 71 25.65 -9.59 -2.11
N PRO A 72 24.81 -9.16 -3.11
CA PRO A 72 23.38 -8.96 -2.92
C PRO A 72 22.66 -10.18 -2.35
N PHE A 73 22.95 -11.38 -2.87
CA PHE A 73 22.34 -12.62 -2.37
C PHE A 73 22.71 -12.88 -0.90
N ARG A 74 23.97 -12.64 -0.51
CA ARG A 74 24.44 -12.82 0.88
C ARG A 74 23.79 -11.80 1.82
N LEU A 75 23.60 -10.56 1.35
CA LEU A 75 22.90 -9.53 2.11
C LEU A 75 21.43 -9.95 2.33
N MET A 76 20.74 -10.40 1.29
CA MET A 76 19.35 -10.88 1.38
C MET A 76 19.18 -12.01 2.40
N GLU A 77 20.00 -13.05 2.33
CA GLU A 77 19.95 -14.19 3.27
C GLU A 77 20.21 -13.74 4.71
N ALA A 78 21.24 -12.90 4.93
CA ALA A 78 21.56 -12.39 6.24
C ALA A 78 20.44 -11.49 6.82
N LEU A 79 19.83 -10.62 6.00
CA LEU A 79 18.70 -9.82 6.42
C LEU A 79 17.51 -10.72 6.81
N ASN A 80 17.17 -11.73 6.00
CA ASN A 80 16.09 -12.66 6.30
C ASN A 80 16.34 -13.49 7.58
N TYR A 81 17.59 -13.73 7.92
CA TYR A 81 17.94 -14.36 9.19
C TYR A 81 17.66 -13.43 10.39
N HIS A 82 18.10 -12.17 10.31
CA HIS A 82 18.00 -11.20 11.40
C HIS A 82 16.59 -10.58 11.54
N LEU A 83 15.77 -10.63 10.51
CA LEU A 83 14.37 -10.16 10.56
C LEU A 83 13.45 -11.09 11.37
N ARG A 84 13.87 -12.32 11.66
CA ARG A 84 13.05 -13.24 12.48
C ARG A 84 13.02 -12.76 13.94
N PRO A 85 11.84 -12.80 14.63
CA PRO A 85 10.56 -13.41 14.21
C PRO A 85 9.59 -12.44 13.50
N ASP A 86 10.02 -11.23 13.11
CA ASP A 86 9.15 -10.26 12.47
C ASP A 86 8.59 -10.79 11.14
N PRO A 87 7.31 -10.53 10.82
CA PRO A 87 6.70 -10.99 9.59
C PRO A 87 7.10 -10.10 8.39
N ILE A 88 8.38 -10.03 8.12
CA ILE A 88 9.02 -9.32 7.00
C ILE A 88 9.94 -10.29 6.29
N ALA A 89 9.90 -10.30 4.95
CA ALA A 89 10.85 -11.04 4.13
C ALA A 89 11.43 -10.17 3.02
N VAL A 90 12.73 -10.31 2.78
CA VAL A 90 13.41 -9.76 1.61
C VAL A 90 13.33 -10.80 0.50
N LEU A 91 12.57 -10.50 -0.55
CA LEU A 91 12.31 -11.42 -1.68
C LEU A 91 13.40 -11.33 -2.75
N ASP A 92 14.01 -10.14 -2.89
CA ASP A 92 15.03 -9.87 -3.89
C ASP A 92 15.97 -8.76 -3.40
N CYS A 93 17.22 -8.82 -3.81
CA CYS A 93 18.26 -7.83 -3.52
C CYS A 93 19.16 -7.67 -4.73
N VAL A 94 19.27 -6.45 -5.26
CA VAL A 94 20.14 -6.11 -6.38
C VAL A 94 20.90 -4.82 -6.13
N THR A 95 22.10 -4.68 -6.72
CA THR A 95 22.79 -3.39 -6.76
C THR A 95 22.17 -2.50 -7.82
N VAL A 96 22.05 -1.21 -7.53
CA VAL A 96 21.52 -0.20 -8.45
C VAL A 96 22.46 1.01 -8.51
N ALA A 97 22.28 1.84 -9.53
CA ALA A 97 23.05 3.06 -9.70
C ALA A 97 22.82 4.05 -8.53
N ASP A 98 23.81 4.88 -8.22
CA ASP A 98 23.78 5.81 -7.08
C ASP A 98 22.68 6.87 -7.19
N ASP A 99 22.23 7.19 -8.40
CA ASP A 99 21.13 8.12 -8.69
C ASP A 99 19.75 7.46 -8.62
N TRP A 100 19.65 6.13 -8.58
CA TRP A 100 18.40 5.43 -8.41
C TRP A 100 17.87 5.62 -6.98
N HIS A 101 16.59 5.97 -6.86
CA HIS A 101 15.96 6.20 -5.56
C HIS A 101 14.58 5.54 -5.48
N ALA A 102 14.36 4.66 -4.51
CA ALA A 102 13.12 3.89 -4.38
C ALA A 102 11.84 4.75 -4.47
N ARG A 103 11.86 5.99 -3.94
CA ARG A 103 10.70 6.88 -3.96
C ARG A 103 10.65 7.77 -5.21
N PHE A 104 11.77 8.39 -5.59
CA PHE A 104 11.78 9.46 -6.58
C PHE A 104 11.94 8.94 -8.01
N SER A 105 12.60 7.79 -8.19
CA SER A 105 12.64 7.11 -9.50
C SER A 105 11.36 6.31 -9.80
N CYS A 106 10.48 6.12 -8.80
CA CYS A 106 9.23 5.37 -8.94
C CYS A 106 8.17 6.17 -9.71
N ILE A 107 7.72 5.64 -10.85
CA ILE A 107 6.76 6.27 -11.76
C ILE A 107 5.33 5.76 -11.60
N GLY A 108 5.11 4.64 -10.89
CA GLY A 108 3.78 4.10 -10.65
C GLY A 108 3.72 3.22 -9.39
N ARG A 109 2.56 3.17 -8.76
CA ARG A 109 2.28 2.31 -7.59
C ARG A 109 0.96 1.61 -7.79
N GLU A 110 0.92 0.34 -7.38
CA GLU A 110 -0.29 -0.46 -7.43
C GLU A 110 -0.65 -0.97 -6.04
N TYR A 111 -1.95 -1.06 -5.82
CA TYR A 111 -2.53 -1.58 -4.59
C TYR A 111 -3.63 -2.59 -4.90
N LEU A 112 -3.74 -3.58 -4.04
CA LEU A 112 -4.88 -4.49 -3.94
C LEU A 112 -5.59 -4.22 -2.62
N TYR A 113 -6.92 -4.15 -2.65
CA TYR A 113 -7.73 -4.20 -1.44
C TYR A 113 -8.62 -5.44 -1.48
N ARG A 114 -8.58 -6.24 -0.41
CA ARG A 114 -9.35 -7.48 -0.26
C ARG A 114 -10.51 -7.27 0.69
N ILE A 115 -11.73 -7.56 0.22
CA ILE A 115 -12.95 -7.62 1.03
C ILE A 115 -13.43 -9.06 1.05
N ALA A 116 -13.40 -9.73 2.19
CA ALA A 116 -14.03 -11.04 2.36
C ALA A 116 -15.54 -10.84 2.56
N ASN A 117 -16.29 -11.18 1.52
CA ASN A 117 -17.74 -10.93 1.45
C ASN A 117 -18.53 -12.18 1.81
N ARG A 118 -18.54 -12.51 3.10
CA ARG A 118 -19.26 -13.66 3.66
C ARG A 118 -19.70 -13.39 5.11
N ARG A 119 -20.73 -14.13 5.55
CA ARG A 119 -21.25 -14.04 6.94
C ARG A 119 -20.33 -14.70 7.96
N ALA A 120 -19.73 -15.84 7.61
CA ALA A 120 -18.83 -16.56 8.51
C ALA A 120 -17.62 -15.70 8.88
N PRO A 121 -17.20 -15.64 10.15
CA PRO A 121 -16.06 -14.84 10.58
C PRO A 121 -14.77 -15.28 9.92
N LEU A 122 -13.83 -14.35 9.81
CA LEU A 122 -12.47 -14.64 9.32
C LEU A 122 -11.67 -15.37 10.40
N THR A 123 -10.96 -16.41 10.01
CA THR A 123 -10.02 -17.16 10.85
C THR A 123 -8.61 -17.07 10.31
N LEU A 124 -8.34 -17.63 9.12
CA LEU A 124 -7.03 -17.61 8.48
C LEU A 124 -6.67 -16.22 7.92
N ASP A 125 -7.66 -15.51 7.37
CA ASP A 125 -7.50 -14.16 6.82
C ASP A 125 -7.79 -13.04 7.86
N ARG A 126 -7.78 -13.37 9.16
CA ARG A 126 -7.91 -12.36 10.22
C ARG A 126 -6.79 -11.32 10.07
N ASN A 127 -7.16 -10.04 10.10
CA ASN A 127 -6.27 -8.90 9.87
C ASN A 127 -5.61 -8.87 8.47
N ARG A 128 -6.12 -9.66 7.51
CA ARG A 128 -5.61 -9.74 6.13
C ARG A 128 -6.64 -9.45 5.07
N ALA A 129 -7.90 -9.27 5.48
CA ALA A 129 -9.00 -8.86 4.64
C ALA A 129 -10.05 -8.11 5.48
N TRP A 130 -10.75 -7.19 4.87
CA TRP A 130 -11.90 -6.56 5.50
C TRP A 130 -13.13 -7.47 5.36
N GLN A 131 -13.70 -7.92 6.46
CA GLN A 131 -14.93 -8.70 6.43
C GLN A 131 -16.15 -7.80 6.26
N VAL A 132 -16.96 -8.08 5.23
CA VAL A 132 -18.28 -7.48 5.00
C VAL A 132 -19.30 -8.61 4.89
N SER A 133 -20.18 -8.71 5.87
CA SER A 133 -21.18 -9.80 5.92
C SER A 133 -22.38 -9.59 5.00
N GLN A 134 -22.70 -8.35 4.64
CA GLN A 134 -23.75 -8.02 3.69
C GLN A 134 -23.28 -8.33 2.26
N PRO A 135 -24.14 -8.90 1.39
CA PRO A 135 -23.80 -9.08 -0.01
C PRO A 135 -23.39 -7.75 -0.67
N LEU A 136 -22.33 -7.79 -1.47
CA LEU A 136 -21.84 -6.65 -2.24
C LEU A 136 -22.11 -6.88 -3.73
N ASP A 137 -22.67 -5.89 -4.40
CA ASP A 137 -22.79 -5.84 -5.86
C ASP A 137 -21.46 -5.35 -6.47
N ALA A 138 -20.55 -6.30 -6.75
CA ALA A 138 -19.25 -5.97 -7.32
C ALA A 138 -19.34 -5.31 -8.73
N PRO A 139 -20.26 -5.70 -9.63
CA PRO A 139 -20.53 -4.96 -10.87
C PRO A 139 -20.92 -3.50 -10.65
N ALA A 140 -21.83 -3.19 -9.71
CA ALA A 140 -22.19 -1.81 -9.39
C ALA A 140 -20.99 -1.03 -8.81
N MET A 141 -20.22 -1.66 -7.92
CA MET A 141 -18.96 -1.07 -7.40
C MET A 141 -17.99 -0.76 -8.54
N HIS A 142 -17.84 -1.66 -9.52
CA HIS A 142 -16.94 -1.44 -10.65
C HIS A 142 -17.39 -0.28 -11.53
N ARG A 143 -18.69 -0.19 -11.87
CA ARG A 143 -19.22 0.95 -12.64
C ARG A 143 -19.00 2.28 -11.91
N ALA A 144 -19.32 2.33 -10.61
CA ALA A 144 -19.10 3.52 -9.80
C ALA A 144 -17.60 3.91 -9.73
N ALA A 145 -16.69 2.92 -9.63
CA ALA A 145 -15.26 3.15 -9.58
C ALA A 145 -14.73 3.90 -10.82
N GLN A 146 -15.33 3.69 -12.00
CA GLN A 146 -14.91 4.35 -13.23
C GLN A 146 -15.08 5.87 -13.20
N ALA A 147 -16.00 6.40 -12.39
CA ALA A 147 -16.15 7.83 -12.18
C ALA A 147 -14.96 8.48 -11.44
N LEU A 148 -14.13 7.70 -10.78
CA LEU A 148 -12.93 8.16 -10.08
C LEU A 148 -11.66 8.06 -10.92
N VAL A 149 -11.67 7.34 -12.06
CA VAL A 149 -10.50 7.16 -12.94
C VAL A 149 -10.29 8.44 -13.76
N GLY A 150 -9.05 8.95 -13.72
CA GLY A 150 -8.67 10.18 -14.40
C GLY A 150 -7.98 11.19 -13.48
N LEU A 151 -7.85 12.42 -13.96
CA LEU A 151 -7.24 13.55 -13.24
C LEU A 151 -8.31 14.30 -12.46
N TYR A 152 -8.30 14.18 -11.12
CA TYR A 152 -9.28 14.83 -10.25
C TYR A 152 -8.66 15.38 -8.97
N ASP A 153 -9.40 16.26 -8.32
CA ASP A 153 -9.14 16.70 -6.96
C ASP A 153 -9.73 15.68 -5.96
N PHE A 154 -8.87 14.92 -5.29
CA PHE A 154 -9.25 13.89 -4.32
C PHE A 154 -9.32 14.40 -2.87
N THR A 155 -9.60 15.68 -2.63
CA THR A 155 -9.73 16.26 -1.28
C THR A 155 -10.70 15.47 -0.41
N THR A 156 -11.84 15.01 -0.93
CA THR A 156 -12.81 14.18 -0.19
C THR A 156 -12.20 12.88 0.31
N PHE A 157 -11.33 12.25 -0.48
CA PHE A 157 -10.71 10.95 -0.17
C PHE A 157 -9.37 11.06 0.55
N ARG A 158 -8.93 12.24 0.90
CA ARG A 158 -7.66 12.54 1.54
C ARG A 158 -7.79 12.59 3.06
N SER A 159 -6.83 12.01 3.79
CA SER A 159 -6.72 12.19 5.25
C SER A 159 -6.44 13.66 5.61
N ALA A 160 -6.98 14.13 6.75
CA ALA A 160 -6.68 15.46 7.28
C ALA A 160 -5.15 15.64 7.56
N HIS A 161 -4.45 14.56 7.91
CA HIS A 161 -3.01 14.57 8.19
C HIS A 161 -2.14 14.35 6.93
N CYS A 162 -2.72 14.43 5.73
CA CYS A 162 -1.98 14.23 4.48
C CYS A 162 -0.99 15.36 4.21
N GLN A 163 0.29 15.03 4.09
CA GLN A 163 1.38 15.99 3.83
C GLN A 163 1.54 16.37 2.35
N SER A 164 0.72 15.80 1.43
CA SER A 164 0.80 16.16 0.00
C SER A 164 0.38 17.62 -0.22
N GLN A 165 1.19 18.39 -0.94
CA GLN A 165 0.88 19.79 -1.26
C GLN A 165 -0.37 19.92 -2.13
N SER A 166 -0.53 19.06 -3.14
CA SER A 166 -1.68 19.08 -4.05
C SER A 166 -2.58 17.87 -3.83
N PRO A 167 -3.92 18.07 -3.70
CA PRO A 167 -4.90 17.00 -3.67
C PRO A 167 -5.21 16.43 -5.06
N VAL A 168 -4.74 17.10 -6.13
CA VAL A 168 -4.98 16.68 -7.51
C VAL A 168 -4.06 15.51 -7.84
N LYS A 169 -4.64 14.39 -8.27
CA LYS A 169 -3.95 13.16 -8.68
C LYS A 169 -4.59 12.58 -9.93
N THR A 170 -3.78 11.89 -10.73
CA THR A 170 -4.30 11.00 -11.77
C THR A 170 -4.43 9.60 -11.19
N LEU A 171 -5.64 9.08 -11.18
CA LEU A 171 -5.92 7.67 -10.90
C LEU A 171 -5.98 6.94 -12.23
N ASP A 172 -5.00 6.07 -12.49
CA ASP A 172 -4.85 5.41 -13.79
C ASP A 172 -5.81 4.22 -13.91
N ARG A 173 -6.09 3.54 -12.79
CA ARG A 173 -6.94 2.35 -12.75
C ARG A 173 -7.62 2.19 -11.39
N LEU A 174 -8.90 1.81 -11.41
CA LEU A 174 -9.64 1.38 -10.23
C LEU A 174 -10.64 0.29 -10.65
N ASN A 175 -10.21 -0.95 -10.60
CA ASN A 175 -11.00 -2.11 -11.02
C ASN A 175 -11.53 -2.85 -9.81
N VAL A 176 -12.79 -3.27 -9.89
CA VAL A 176 -13.44 -4.11 -8.87
C VAL A 176 -13.86 -5.42 -9.51
N ALA A 177 -13.55 -6.53 -8.90
CA ALA A 177 -13.91 -7.87 -9.36
C ALA A 177 -14.29 -8.77 -8.18
N ARG A 178 -15.23 -9.69 -8.42
CA ARG A 178 -15.50 -10.77 -7.48
C ARG A 178 -14.62 -11.99 -7.81
N VAL A 179 -13.93 -12.49 -6.81
CA VAL A 179 -13.07 -13.68 -6.90
C VAL A 179 -13.48 -14.64 -5.76
N GLY A 180 -14.30 -15.61 -6.08
CA GLY A 180 -14.91 -16.49 -5.07
C GLY A 180 -15.77 -15.71 -4.07
N ASP A 181 -15.51 -15.83 -2.79
CA ASP A 181 -16.16 -15.09 -1.71
C ASP A 181 -15.46 -13.75 -1.37
N GLU A 182 -14.49 -13.33 -2.18
CA GLU A 182 -13.86 -12.00 -2.07
C GLU A 182 -14.37 -11.01 -3.13
N VAL A 183 -14.37 -9.74 -2.76
CA VAL A 183 -14.38 -8.62 -3.69
C VAL A 183 -13.01 -7.97 -3.63
N GLN A 184 -12.30 -7.97 -4.77
CA GLN A 184 -10.96 -7.42 -4.91
C GLN A 184 -10.99 -6.11 -5.66
N ILE A 185 -10.31 -5.10 -5.13
CA ILE A 185 -10.19 -3.78 -5.73
C ILE A 185 -8.73 -3.51 -6.06
N HIS A 186 -8.42 -3.31 -7.35
CA HIS A 186 -7.09 -2.98 -7.83
C HIS A 186 -7.01 -1.50 -8.19
N ALA A 187 -6.11 -0.78 -7.56
CA ALA A 187 -5.87 0.64 -7.80
C ALA A 187 -4.46 0.87 -8.33
N ALA A 188 -4.31 1.70 -9.37
CA ALA A 188 -3.01 2.12 -9.89
C ALA A 188 -2.98 3.63 -10.10
N ALA A 189 -1.88 4.27 -9.73
CA ALA A 189 -1.59 5.68 -9.94
C ALA A 189 -0.09 5.94 -9.81
N ARG A 190 0.37 7.07 -10.36
CA ARG A 190 1.73 7.54 -10.10
C ARG A 190 1.98 7.76 -8.60
N SER A 191 1.01 8.29 -7.88
CA SER A 191 1.07 8.52 -6.44
C SER A 191 -0.33 8.62 -5.84
N PHE A 192 -0.47 8.25 -4.59
CA PHE A 192 -1.70 8.35 -3.81
C PHE A 192 -1.56 9.33 -2.65
N LEU A 193 -2.68 9.95 -2.27
CA LEU A 193 -2.79 10.71 -1.03
C LEU A 193 -2.92 9.77 0.17
N HIS A 194 -2.56 10.25 1.34
CA HIS A 194 -2.75 9.51 2.59
C HIS A 194 -4.23 9.11 2.76
N HIS A 195 -4.51 7.84 2.99
CA HIS A 195 -5.82 7.16 3.06
C HIS A 195 -6.61 7.10 1.75
N GLN A 196 -6.15 7.62 0.62
CA GLN A 196 -6.95 7.74 -0.60
C GLN A 196 -7.58 6.40 -1.03
N VAL A 197 -6.80 5.33 -1.12
CA VAL A 197 -7.31 4.00 -1.53
C VAL A 197 -8.37 3.51 -0.56
N ARG A 198 -8.11 3.54 0.74
CA ARG A 198 -9.05 3.11 1.78
C ARG A 198 -10.35 3.91 1.76
N SER A 199 -10.25 5.22 1.55
CA SER A 199 -11.41 6.13 1.45
C SER A 199 -12.26 5.82 0.21
N MET A 200 -11.64 5.58 -0.95
CA MET A 200 -12.35 5.17 -2.17
C MET A 200 -13.04 3.81 -1.97
N VAL A 201 -12.33 2.83 -1.44
CA VAL A 201 -12.87 1.48 -1.17
C VAL A 201 -14.04 1.53 -0.19
N GLY A 202 -13.96 2.32 0.88
CA GLY A 202 -15.05 2.47 1.82
C GLY A 202 -16.34 3.00 1.17
N CYS A 203 -16.21 4.03 0.31
CA CYS A 203 -17.36 4.57 -0.43
C CYS A 203 -17.89 3.57 -1.49
N LEU A 204 -16.99 2.83 -2.18
CA LEU A 204 -17.40 1.77 -3.10
C LEU A 204 -18.18 0.66 -2.37
N ALA A 205 -17.77 0.30 -1.16
CA ALA A 205 -18.52 -0.67 -0.36
C ALA A 205 -19.95 -0.19 -0.02
N LEU A 206 -20.15 1.11 0.22
CA LEU A 206 -21.52 1.68 0.37
C LEU A 206 -22.34 1.52 -0.89
N VAL A 207 -21.74 1.68 -2.08
CA VAL A 207 -22.41 1.41 -3.36
C VAL A 207 -22.76 -0.08 -3.46
N GLY A 208 -21.82 -0.96 -3.18
CA GLY A 208 -22.03 -2.41 -3.22
C GLY A 208 -23.12 -2.91 -2.27
N MET A 209 -23.31 -2.23 -1.14
CA MET A 209 -24.37 -2.50 -0.15
C MET A 209 -25.72 -1.88 -0.57
N GLY A 210 -25.80 -1.12 -1.67
CA GLY A 210 -26.99 -0.37 -2.07
C GLY A 210 -27.32 0.81 -1.16
N ARG A 211 -26.38 1.26 -0.32
CA ARG A 211 -26.56 2.44 0.55
C ARG A 211 -26.25 3.75 -0.15
N TRP A 212 -25.41 3.72 -1.17
CA TRP A 212 -25.12 4.81 -2.09
C TRP A 212 -25.43 4.38 -3.51
N SER A 213 -25.90 5.33 -4.33
CA SER A 213 -25.94 5.17 -5.78
C SER A 213 -24.56 5.42 -6.39
N GLU A 214 -24.37 5.00 -7.64
CA GLU A 214 -23.17 5.31 -8.43
C GLU A 214 -22.97 6.84 -8.55
N ALA A 215 -24.07 7.62 -8.70
CA ALA A 215 -24.01 9.08 -8.78
C ALA A 215 -23.50 9.73 -7.49
N GLN A 216 -23.89 9.23 -6.31
CA GLN A 216 -23.44 9.78 -5.03
C GLN A 216 -21.92 9.66 -4.81
N LEU A 217 -21.27 8.66 -5.41
CA LEU A 217 -19.81 8.58 -5.40
C LEU A 217 -19.17 9.72 -6.21
N GLY A 218 -19.73 10.04 -7.39
CA GLY A 218 -19.31 11.18 -8.20
C GLY A 218 -19.56 12.52 -7.49
N GLU A 219 -20.71 12.67 -6.81
CA GLU A 219 -21.02 13.85 -6.00
C GLU A 219 -20.03 14.03 -4.85
N ALA A 220 -19.65 12.94 -4.18
CA ALA A 220 -18.63 12.98 -3.13
C ALA A 220 -17.25 13.42 -3.67
N LEU A 221 -16.86 13.00 -4.87
CA LEU A 221 -15.65 13.49 -5.54
C LEU A 221 -15.76 14.99 -5.85
N ALA A 222 -16.89 15.41 -6.44
CA ALA A 222 -17.12 16.80 -6.83
C ALA A 222 -17.20 17.76 -5.63
N ALA A 223 -17.61 17.27 -4.47
CA ALA A 223 -17.71 18.06 -3.24
C ALA A 223 -16.37 18.62 -2.75
N ARG A 224 -15.25 17.97 -3.07
CA ARG A 224 -13.89 18.37 -2.63
C ARG A 224 -13.83 18.68 -1.13
N ASN A 225 -14.55 17.92 -0.35
CA ASN A 225 -14.72 18.14 1.09
C ASN A 225 -14.67 16.79 1.82
N ARG A 226 -13.77 16.66 2.78
CA ARG A 226 -13.63 15.44 3.61
C ARG A 226 -14.91 15.04 4.34
N GLN A 227 -15.79 15.98 4.66
CA GLN A 227 -17.08 15.70 5.32
C GLN A 227 -18.06 14.93 4.42
N ALA A 228 -17.86 15.00 3.10
CA ALA A 228 -18.65 14.23 2.13
C ALA A 228 -18.18 12.76 2.00
N LEU A 229 -17.12 12.35 2.72
CA LEU A 229 -16.71 10.96 2.74
C LEU A 229 -17.72 10.11 3.49
N GLY A 230 -18.22 9.06 2.85
CA GLY A 230 -19.16 8.14 3.48
C GLY A 230 -18.50 7.19 4.49
N LEU A 231 -17.48 6.48 4.07
CA LEU A 231 -16.78 5.46 4.87
C LEU A 231 -15.29 5.40 4.51
N ASN A 232 -14.45 5.19 5.49
CA ASN A 232 -13.04 4.86 5.29
C ASN A 232 -12.83 3.37 5.62
N ALA A 233 -12.38 2.57 4.65
CA ALA A 233 -12.15 1.15 4.85
C ALA A 233 -11.01 0.89 5.85
N PRO A 234 -11.05 -0.21 6.64
CA PRO A 234 -9.97 -0.57 7.56
C PRO A 234 -8.65 -0.84 6.82
N PRO A 235 -7.49 -0.81 7.50
CA PRO A 235 -6.21 -1.07 6.86
C PRO A 235 -6.01 -2.52 6.44
N ASP A 236 -6.59 -3.47 7.16
CA ASP A 236 -6.33 -4.91 7.12
C ASP A 236 -6.52 -5.56 5.73
N GLY A 237 -7.33 -4.94 4.87
CA GLY A 237 -7.52 -5.43 3.50
C GLY A 237 -6.57 -4.82 2.48
N LEU A 238 -5.75 -3.84 2.85
CA LEU A 238 -4.92 -3.09 1.90
C LEU A 238 -3.51 -3.67 1.77
N TYR A 239 -3.10 -3.89 0.52
CA TYR A 239 -1.78 -4.38 0.15
C TYR A 239 -1.12 -3.46 -0.86
N PHE A 240 0.12 -3.03 -0.59
CA PHE A 240 0.99 -2.49 -1.63
C PHE A 240 1.48 -3.67 -2.48
N THR A 241 1.19 -3.67 -3.78
CA THR A 241 1.49 -4.82 -4.64
C THR A 241 2.65 -4.60 -5.59
N LYS A 242 2.86 -3.37 -6.06
CA LYS A 242 3.93 -3.10 -7.04
C LYS A 242 4.37 -1.63 -7.01
N ALA A 243 5.68 -1.40 -7.11
CA ALA A 243 6.27 -0.14 -7.52
C ALA A 243 6.80 -0.31 -8.95
N ILE A 244 6.56 0.66 -9.82
CA ILE A 244 6.95 0.65 -11.25
C ILE A 244 8.06 1.66 -11.45
N TYR A 245 9.14 1.26 -12.11
CA TYR A 245 10.29 2.10 -12.44
C TYR A 245 10.51 2.15 -13.96
N PRO A 246 11.23 3.20 -14.46
CA PRO A 246 11.63 3.22 -15.85
C PRO A 246 12.44 1.95 -16.21
N GLY A 247 12.05 1.28 -17.29
CA GLY A 247 12.70 0.03 -17.73
C GLY A 247 12.10 -1.26 -17.16
N ASP A 248 11.20 -1.19 -16.17
CA ASP A 248 10.38 -2.36 -15.81
C ASP A 248 9.48 -2.68 -17.01
N ASN A 249 9.52 -3.93 -17.48
CA ASN A 249 8.64 -4.37 -18.56
C ASN A 249 7.17 -4.17 -18.13
N GLN A 250 6.46 -3.37 -18.90
CA GLN A 250 5.03 -3.15 -18.76
C GLN A 250 4.24 -4.40 -19.10
#